data_7de37abcf81524f194b93b3022f20cfc
#
_entry.id   7de37abcf81524f194b93b3022f20cfc
#
_cell.length_a   1.000
_cell.length_b   1.000
_cell.length_c   1.000
_cell.angle_alpha   90.00
_cell.angle_beta   90.00
_cell.angle_gamma   90.00
#
_symmetry.space_group_name_H-M   'P 1'
#
loop_
_entity.id
_entity.type
_entity.pdbx_description
1 polymer ?
#
loop_
_entity_poly.entity_id
_entity_poly.type
_entity_poly.pdbx_seq_one_letter_code
_entity_poly.pdbx_strand_id
1 'polypeptide(L)'
;MKRSYKPTAIPVAIDALAVYVHKDNPIEGMSIAQVDAIFSNTRKCGGDDDLSAWGDLGLQGNWTKRDIQLFGRNSVSGTYGYFKKKGLCKGDFKSTVNEQPGSASVVQSVSSSLNGIGYSGIGYKTSGVKAVPISKKPDGEKIAATFENAVSGNYPLARFLYVYLNKEPGKPLSPLESEFIKMVLSIQGQEVVVKDGYIPLPSKVAEKALASIDIEKSTIKVSASE
;
A
#
# COMPACT_ATOMS: atom_id res chain seq x y z
N MET A 1 16.23 -28.20 12.05
CA MET A 1 15.57 -28.10 13.38
C MET A 1 14.54 -26.98 13.34
N LYS A 2 13.30 -27.23 13.72
CA LYS A 2 12.33 -26.14 13.94
C LYS A 2 12.70 -25.43 15.25
N ARG A 3 12.85 -24.10 15.20
CA ARG A 3 13.07 -23.29 16.40
C ARG A 3 11.83 -23.33 17.29
N SER A 4 12.01 -23.34 18.60
CA SER A 4 10.92 -23.42 19.59
C SER A 4 10.18 -22.08 19.79
N TYR A 5 10.59 -20.99 19.12
CA TYR A 5 10.02 -19.66 19.25
C TYR A 5 9.76 -19.00 17.89
N LYS A 6 8.84 -18.02 17.87
CA LYS A 6 8.49 -17.23 16.69
C LYS A 6 9.47 -16.07 16.52
N PRO A 7 9.78 -15.66 15.27
CA PRO A 7 10.54 -14.45 15.04
C PRO A 7 9.77 -13.21 15.56
N THR A 8 10.52 -12.22 16.05
CA THR A 8 9.96 -10.96 16.52
C THR A 8 9.73 -10.05 15.32
N ALA A 9 8.50 -9.60 15.12
CA ALA A 9 8.10 -8.69 14.03
C ALA A 9 8.25 -7.23 14.49
N ILE A 10 9.13 -6.48 13.85
CA ILE A 10 9.35 -5.06 14.12
C ILE A 10 8.75 -4.24 12.97
N PRO A 11 7.72 -3.41 13.21
CA PRO A 11 7.22 -2.52 12.18
C PRO A 11 8.29 -1.46 11.86
N VAL A 12 8.50 -1.21 10.57
CA VAL A 12 9.56 -0.28 10.11
C VAL A 12 9.04 0.83 9.20
N ALA A 13 7.89 0.62 8.56
CA ALA A 13 7.24 1.59 7.69
C ALA A 13 5.76 1.23 7.52
N ILE A 14 4.98 2.13 6.92
CA ILE A 14 3.64 1.85 6.44
C ILE A 14 3.64 1.95 4.91
N ASP A 15 3.14 0.92 4.23
CA ASP A 15 2.89 0.88 2.80
C ASP A 15 1.39 1.09 2.57
N ALA A 16 1.03 2.03 1.70
CA ALA A 16 -0.34 2.26 1.27
C ALA A 16 -0.41 2.16 -0.25
N LEU A 17 -1.25 1.25 -0.74
CA LEU A 17 -1.51 1.12 -2.17
C LEU A 17 -2.68 2.00 -2.56
N ALA A 18 -2.49 2.88 -3.53
CA ALA A 18 -3.58 3.62 -4.15
C ALA A 18 -4.04 2.94 -5.44
N VAL A 19 -5.33 3.01 -5.71
CA VAL A 19 -5.90 2.75 -7.03
C VAL A 19 -5.86 4.07 -7.79
N TYR A 20 -5.16 4.10 -8.91
CA TYR A 20 -4.97 5.29 -9.74
C TYR A 20 -5.80 5.22 -11.00
N VAL A 21 -6.33 6.37 -11.39
CA VAL A 21 -6.93 6.61 -12.71
C VAL A 21 -6.28 7.84 -13.33
N HIS A 22 -6.47 8.04 -14.65
CA HIS A 22 -6.04 9.26 -15.31
C HIS A 22 -6.62 10.49 -14.61
N LYS A 23 -5.88 11.58 -14.54
CA LYS A 23 -6.28 12.80 -13.82
C LYS A 23 -7.66 13.34 -14.23
N ASP A 24 -8.03 13.18 -15.50
CA ASP A 24 -9.30 13.68 -16.09
C ASP A 24 -10.44 12.65 -16.01
N ASN A 25 -10.23 11.47 -15.41
CA ASN A 25 -11.31 10.52 -15.18
C ASN A 25 -12.26 11.05 -14.09
N PRO A 26 -13.59 11.12 -14.33
CA PRO A 26 -14.51 11.76 -13.38
C PRO A 26 -14.88 10.88 -12.16
N ILE A 27 -14.42 9.62 -12.08
CA ILE A 27 -14.77 8.73 -10.94
C ILE A 27 -14.40 9.37 -9.61
N GLU A 28 -15.33 9.40 -8.67
CA GLU A 28 -15.14 10.03 -7.34
C GLU A 28 -14.71 9.06 -6.25
N GLY A 29 -14.95 7.77 -6.45
CA GLY A 29 -14.56 6.74 -5.50
C GLY A 29 -15.14 5.37 -5.86
N MET A 30 -14.58 4.31 -5.27
CA MET A 30 -14.99 2.93 -5.50
C MET A 30 -15.03 2.15 -4.18
N SER A 31 -15.80 1.06 -4.15
CA SER A 31 -15.70 0.06 -3.10
C SER A 31 -14.65 -1.00 -3.44
N ILE A 32 -14.16 -1.74 -2.44
CA ILE A 32 -13.30 -2.91 -2.66
C ILE A 32 -13.97 -3.94 -3.58
N ALA A 33 -15.29 -4.13 -3.48
CA ALA A 33 -16.02 -5.03 -4.37
C ALA A 33 -15.97 -4.57 -5.83
N GLN A 34 -16.08 -3.25 -6.10
CA GLN A 34 -15.92 -2.69 -7.44
C GLN A 34 -14.48 -2.81 -7.95
N VAL A 35 -13.49 -2.55 -7.10
CA VAL A 35 -12.07 -2.75 -7.46
C VAL A 35 -11.79 -4.21 -7.84
N ASP A 36 -12.32 -5.16 -7.07
CA ASP A 36 -12.23 -6.59 -7.37
C ASP A 36 -12.92 -6.93 -8.70
N ALA A 37 -14.14 -6.46 -8.91
CA ALA A 37 -14.91 -6.69 -10.14
C ALA A 37 -14.20 -6.12 -11.41
N ILE A 38 -13.43 -5.05 -11.27
CA ILE A 38 -12.61 -4.47 -12.35
C ILE A 38 -11.39 -5.34 -12.65
N PHE A 39 -10.64 -5.77 -11.64
CA PHE A 39 -9.33 -6.42 -11.81
C PHE A 39 -9.36 -7.95 -11.80
N SER A 40 -10.45 -8.58 -11.29
CA SER A 40 -10.51 -10.01 -10.99
C SER A 40 -11.56 -10.74 -11.84
N ASN A 41 -11.20 -11.98 -12.24
CA ASN A 41 -12.15 -12.91 -12.87
C ASN A 41 -13.08 -13.58 -11.84
N THR A 42 -12.66 -13.64 -10.57
CA THR A 42 -13.31 -14.47 -9.55
C THR A 42 -14.20 -13.69 -8.60
N ARG A 43 -14.09 -12.37 -8.56
CA ARG A 43 -14.92 -11.41 -7.79
C ARG A 43 -15.21 -11.85 -6.34
N LYS A 44 -14.17 -12.28 -5.64
CA LYS A 44 -14.28 -12.84 -4.27
C LYS A 44 -14.61 -11.81 -3.19
N CYS A 45 -14.55 -10.51 -3.50
CA CYS A 45 -14.97 -9.44 -2.57
C CYS A 45 -16.48 -9.15 -2.59
N GLY A 46 -17.28 -9.92 -3.33
CA GLY A 46 -18.74 -9.82 -3.34
C GLY A 46 -19.31 -8.89 -4.42
N GLY A 47 -18.57 -8.65 -5.51
CA GLY A 47 -19.13 -8.04 -6.72
C GLY A 47 -19.86 -9.08 -7.58
N ASP A 48 -21.12 -8.80 -7.96
CA ASP A 48 -21.92 -9.73 -8.75
C ASP A 48 -21.54 -9.68 -10.24
N ASP A 49 -21.31 -8.49 -10.77
CA ASP A 49 -21.04 -8.25 -12.19
C ASP A 49 -19.56 -8.07 -12.50
N ASP A 50 -19.19 -8.41 -13.74
CA ASP A 50 -17.92 -8.06 -14.31
C ASP A 50 -17.93 -6.58 -14.75
N LEU A 51 -17.00 -5.78 -14.26
CA LEU A 51 -16.89 -4.37 -14.63
C LEU A 51 -15.77 -4.19 -15.64
N SER A 52 -16.12 -3.90 -16.88
CA SER A 52 -15.19 -3.77 -18.01
C SER A 52 -15.21 -2.40 -18.68
N ALA A 53 -16.28 -1.65 -18.53
CA ALA A 53 -16.42 -0.29 -19.04
C ALA A 53 -16.63 0.71 -17.90
N TRP A 54 -16.25 1.96 -18.14
CA TRP A 54 -16.47 3.04 -17.16
C TRP A 54 -17.96 3.34 -16.93
N GLY A 55 -18.83 3.02 -17.90
CA GLY A 55 -20.28 3.11 -17.75
C GLY A 55 -20.84 2.12 -16.71
N ASP A 56 -20.21 0.96 -16.52
CA ASP A 56 -20.59 -0.03 -15.50
C ASP A 56 -20.43 0.53 -14.07
N LEU A 57 -19.58 1.56 -13.93
CA LEU A 57 -19.38 2.30 -12.68
C LEU A 57 -20.29 3.55 -12.58
N GLY A 58 -21.25 3.70 -13.49
CA GLY A 58 -22.21 4.81 -13.50
C GLY A 58 -21.72 6.09 -14.21
N LEU A 59 -20.56 6.07 -14.87
CA LEU A 59 -20.08 7.23 -15.62
C LEU A 59 -20.89 7.44 -16.90
N GLN A 60 -21.26 8.70 -17.16
CA GLN A 60 -22.17 9.08 -18.25
C GLN A 60 -21.44 9.72 -19.44
N GLY A 61 -22.17 9.97 -20.51
CA GLY A 61 -21.71 10.67 -21.70
C GLY A 61 -20.59 9.90 -22.43
N ASN A 62 -19.49 10.57 -22.72
CA ASN A 62 -18.34 9.97 -23.42
C ASN A 62 -17.65 8.83 -22.66
N TRP A 63 -17.97 8.63 -21.39
CA TRP A 63 -17.39 7.59 -20.55
C TRP A 63 -18.19 6.28 -20.58
N THR A 64 -19.48 6.32 -20.93
CA THR A 64 -20.39 5.17 -20.83
C THR A 64 -19.87 3.93 -21.56
N LYS A 65 -19.29 4.08 -22.74
CA LYS A 65 -18.80 2.97 -23.59
C LYS A 65 -17.29 2.85 -23.64
N ARG A 66 -16.57 3.49 -22.71
CA ARG A 66 -15.11 3.41 -22.68
C ARG A 66 -14.69 2.17 -21.92
N ASP A 67 -13.99 1.25 -22.58
CA ASP A 67 -13.39 0.08 -21.94
C ASP A 67 -12.32 0.52 -20.96
N ILE A 68 -12.25 -0.18 -19.84
CA ILE A 68 -11.25 0.04 -18.78
C ILE A 68 -9.94 -0.65 -19.17
N GLN A 69 -8.84 0.10 -19.24
CA GLN A 69 -7.49 -0.46 -19.43
C GLN A 69 -6.82 -0.72 -18.09
N LEU A 70 -6.46 -1.97 -17.82
CA LEU A 70 -5.94 -2.43 -16.55
C LEU A 70 -4.41 -2.43 -16.54
N PHE A 71 -3.81 -1.81 -15.53
CA PHE A 71 -2.37 -1.80 -15.29
C PHE A 71 -2.05 -2.29 -13.88
N GLY A 72 -1.10 -3.22 -13.76
CA GLY A 72 -0.74 -3.80 -12.48
C GLY A 72 0.74 -4.16 -12.40
N ARG A 73 1.15 -4.67 -11.27
CA ARG A 73 2.50 -5.21 -11.06
C ARG A 73 2.54 -6.68 -11.45
N ASN A 74 3.70 -7.16 -11.82
CA ASN A 74 3.94 -8.58 -12.07
C ASN A 74 3.92 -9.42 -10.76
N SER A 75 3.82 -10.73 -10.89
CA SER A 75 3.62 -11.67 -9.79
C SER A 75 4.79 -11.75 -8.79
N VAL A 76 6.00 -11.31 -9.15
CA VAL A 76 7.15 -11.28 -8.21
C VAL A 76 7.11 -10.07 -7.26
N SER A 77 6.19 -9.13 -7.48
CA SER A 77 6.06 -7.93 -6.66
C SER A 77 5.28 -8.20 -5.37
N GLY A 78 5.80 -7.71 -4.24
CA GLY A 78 5.05 -7.66 -2.97
C GLY A 78 3.76 -6.83 -3.06
N THR A 79 3.72 -5.80 -3.94
CA THR A 79 2.54 -4.99 -4.24
C THR A 79 1.46 -5.83 -4.93
N TYR A 80 1.82 -6.68 -5.89
CA TYR A 80 0.91 -7.64 -6.53
C TYR A 80 0.28 -8.57 -5.49
N GLY A 81 1.09 -9.23 -4.67
CA GLY A 81 0.60 -10.16 -3.66
C GLY A 81 -0.31 -9.50 -2.62
N TYR A 82 0.00 -8.27 -2.22
CA TYR A 82 -0.82 -7.53 -1.27
C TYR A 82 -2.14 -7.07 -1.89
N PHE A 83 -2.11 -6.52 -3.11
CA PHE A 83 -3.33 -6.13 -3.83
C PHE A 83 -4.23 -7.35 -4.09
N LYS A 84 -3.67 -8.47 -4.55
CA LYS A 84 -4.40 -9.75 -4.66
C LYS A 84 -5.10 -10.13 -3.36
N LYS A 85 -4.40 -10.01 -2.22
CA LYS A 85 -4.93 -10.39 -0.91
C LYS A 85 -6.03 -9.45 -0.42
N LYS A 86 -5.88 -8.15 -0.60
CA LYS A 86 -6.75 -7.13 0.02
C LYS A 86 -7.71 -6.47 -0.95
N GLY A 87 -7.27 -6.18 -2.15
CA GLY A 87 -8.08 -5.57 -3.20
C GLY A 87 -8.97 -6.57 -3.94
N LEU A 88 -8.50 -7.83 -4.05
CA LEU A 88 -9.22 -8.90 -4.76
C LEU A 88 -9.67 -10.05 -3.84
N CYS A 89 -9.62 -9.90 -2.53
CA CYS A 89 -10.00 -10.93 -1.55
C CYS A 89 -9.40 -12.32 -1.88
N LYS A 90 -8.13 -12.35 -2.35
CA LYS A 90 -7.41 -13.50 -2.87
C LYS A 90 -7.99 -14.05 -4.19
N GLY A 91 -8.77 -13.25 -4.93
CA GLY A 91 -9.25 -13.56 -6.27
C GLY A 91 -8.11 -13.61 -7.30
N ASP A 92 -8.41 -14.09 -8.51
CA ASP A 92 -7.45 -14.20 -9.59
C ASP A 92 -7.59 -13.02 -10.53
N PHE A 93 -6.47 -12.39 -10.87
CA PHE A 93 -6.46 -11.28 -11.82
C PHE A 93 -7.01 -11.69 -13.19
N LYS A 94 -7.63 -10.74 -13.87
CA LYS A 94 -7.97 -10.87 -15.30
C LYS A 94 -6.68 -11.00 -16.12
N SER A 95 -6.71 -11.81 -17.17
CA SER A 95 -5.59 -11.94 -18.12
C SER A 95 -5.31 -10.66 -18.91
N THR A 96 -6.26 -9.71 -18.91
CA THR A 96 -6.16 -8.40 -19.57
C THR A 96 -5.37 -7.38 -18.76
N VAL A 97 -4.93 -7.70 -17.54
CA VAL A 97 -4.09 -6.79 -16.76
C VAL A 97 -2.71 -6.69 -17.41
N ASN A 98 -2.35 -5.47 -17.87
CA ASN A 98 -1.03 -5.18 -18.38
C ASN A 98 -0.02 -5.12 -17.23
N GLU A 99 0.78 -6.16 -17.09
CA GLU A 99 1.79 -6.27 -16.04
C GLU A 99 2.97 -5.33 -16.29
N GLN A 100 3.33 -4.57 -15.27
CA GLN A 100 4.43 -3.61 -15.28
C GLN A 100 5.55 -4.04 -14.33
N PRO A 101 6.83 -3.81 -14.70
CA PRO A 101 7.97 -4.23 -13.89
C PRO A 101 8.12 -3.39 -12.60
N GLY A 102 7.63 -2.14 -12.60
CA GLY A 102 7.82 -1.18 -11.52
C GLY A 102 6.55 -0.42 -11.13
N SER A 103 6.54 0.13 -9.92
CA SER A 103 5.45 0.98 -9.43
C SER A 103 5.32 2.28 -10.23
N ALA A 104 6.45 2.90 -10.58
CA ALA A 104 6.48 4.10 -11.42
C ALA A 104 5.94 3.81 -12.83
N SER A 105 6.24 2.63 -13.41
CA SER A 105 5.73 2.24 -14.74
C SER A 105 4.21 2.08 -14.75
N VAL A 106 3.60 1.56 -13.68
CA VAL A 106 2.13 1.51 -13.55
C VAL A 106 1.55 2.92 -13.62
N VAL A 107 2.07 3.84 -12.79
CA VAL A 107 1.58 5.23 -12.74
C VAL A 107 1.77 5.93 -14.09
N GLN A 108 2.91 5.73 -14.75
CA GLN A 108 3.17 6.27 -16.10
C GLN A 108 2.17 5.74 -17.12
N SER A 109 1.88 4.44 -17.13
CA SER A 109 0.91 3.84 -18.04
C SER A 109 -0.49 4.40 -17.82
N VAL A 110 -0.92 4.55 -16.56
CA VAL A 110 -2.21 5.16 -16.21
C VAL A 110 -2.26 6.63 -16.65
N SER A 111 -1.17 7.39 -16.44
CA SER A 111 -1.11 8.81 -16.83
C SER A 111 -1.15 9.03 -18.34
N SER A 112 -0.75 8.03 -19.12
CA SER A 112 -0.76 8.07 -20.60
C SER A 112 -2.04 7.50 -21.21
N SER A 113 -2.94 6.92 -20.42
CA SER A 113 -4.17 6.29 -20.85
C SER A 113 -5.39 6.93 -20.18
N LEU A 114 -6.20 7.67 -20.97
CA LEU A 114 -7.42 8.28 -20.46
C LEU A 114 -8.38 7.26 -19.82
N ASN A 115 -8.39 6.03 -20.34
CA ASN A 115 -9.22 4.91 -19.85
C ASN A 115 -8.52 4.07 -18.79
N GLY A 116 -7.29 4.44 -18.42
CA GLY A 116 -6.43 3.64 -17.55
C GLY A 116 -6.87 3.61 -16.10
N ILE A 117 -6.74 2.43 -15.50
CA ILE A 117 -6.78 2.21 -14.05
C ILE A 117 -5.61 1.32 -13.66
N GLY A 118 -5.00 1.59 -12.53
CA GLY A 118 -3.88 0.78 -12.03
C GLY A 118 -3.73 0.88 -10.53
N TYR A 119 -2.89 0.03 -9.95
CA TYR A 119 -2.57 0.09 -8.52
C TYR A 119 -1.07 0.18 -8.28
N SER A 120 -0.68 1.07 -7.38
CA SER A 120 0.72 1.30 -7.03
C SER A 120 0.84 1.92 -5.64
N GLY A 121 2.05 2.01 -5.09
CA GLY A 121 2.31 2.71 -3.84
C GLY A 121 1.95 4.19 -3.92
N ILE A 122 1.46 4.75 -2.80
CA ILE A 122 1.00 6.14 -2.72
C ILE A 122 2.10 7.15 -3.08
N GLY A 123 3.36 6.84 -2.76
CA GLY A 123 4.52 7.71 -3.04
C GLY A 123 4.87 7.86 -4.53
N TYR A 124 4.28 7.05 -5.40
CA TYR A 124 4.51 7.14 -6.86
C TYR A 124 3.51 8.05 -7.59
N LYS A 125 2.60 8.72 -6.84
CA LYS A 125 1.61 9.63 -7.43
C LYS A 125 2.29 10.76 -8.21
N THR A 126 1.82 11.00 -9.42
CA THR A 126 2.22 12.14 -10.27
C THR A 126 1.02 13.04 -10.56
N SER A 127 1.27 14.20 -11.17
CA SER A 127 0.19 15.13 -11.61
C SER A 127 -0.70 14.58 -12.73
N GLY A 128 -0.25 13.53 -13.44
CA GLY A 128 -1.01 12.89 -14.52
C GLY A 128 -2.07 11.89 -14.03
N VAL A 129 -2.08 11.56 -12.74
CA VAL A 129 -3.03 10.60 -12.15
C VAL A 129 -3.71 11.16 -10.91
N LYS A 130 -4.88 10.61 -10.59
CA LYS A 130 -5.52 10.80 -9.29
C LYS A 130 -5.70 9.47 -8.57
N ALA A 131 -5.50 9.47 -7.25
CA ALA A 131 -5.83 8.35 -6.40
C ALA A 131 -7.34 8.36 -6.11
N VAL A 132 -7.99 7.23 -6.33
CA VAL A 132 -9.42 7.08 -6.11
C VAL A 132 -9.69 6.71 -4.64
N PRO A 133 -10.56 7.43 -3.93
CA PRO A 133 -10.99 7.04 -2.59
C PRO A 133 -11.67 5.67 -2.58
N ILE A 134 -11.36 4.84 -1.57
CA ILE A 134 -11.82 3.45 -1.51
C ILE A 134 -12.63 3.20 -0.23
N SER A 135 -13.80 2.58 -0.36
CA SER A 135 -14.59 2.08 0.78
C SER A 135 -14.42 0.57 0.97
N LYS A 136 -14.49 0.14 2.22
CA LYS A 136 -14.46 -1.30 2.58
C LYS A 136 -15.74 -2.04 2.19
N LYS A 137 -16.87 -1.32 2.20
CA LYS A 137 -18.21 -1.86 1.88
C LYS A 137 -18.79 -1.09 0.68
N PRO A 138 -19.74 -1.68 -0.08
CA PRO A 138 -20.33 -1.00 -1.24
C PRO A 138 -20.86 0.40 -0.91
N ASP A 139 -21.65 0.53 0.14
CA ASP A 139 -22.27 1.81 0.59
C ASP A 139 -21.47 2.50 1.71
N GLY A 140 -20.22 2.08 1.91
CA GLY A 140 -19.36 2.65 2.95
C GLY A 140 -18.76 3.98 2.54
N GLU A 141 -18.28 4.71 3.55
CA GLU A 141 -17.51 5.93 3.35
C GLU A 141 -16.27 5.65 2.49
N LYS A 142 -16.07 6.45 1.45
CA LYS A 142 -14.94 6.39 0.54
C LYS A 142 -13.77 7.16 1.14
N ILE A 143 -12.77 6.43 1.58
CA ILE A 143 -11.60 6.95 2.29
C ILE A 143 -10.48 7.25 1.29
N ALA A 144 -9.98 8.47 1.32
CA ALA A 144 -8.85 8.88 0.49
C ALA A 144 -7.54 8.20 0.93
N ALA A 145 -6.68 7.89 -0.05
CA ALA A 145 -5.34 7.38 0.19
C ALA A 145 -4.42 8.52 0.65
N THR A 146 -4.52 8.90 1.92
CA THR A 146 -3.67 9.93 2.54
C THR A 146 -2.81 9.32 3.64
N PHE A 147 -1.79 10.06 4.06
CA PHE A 147 -0.93 9.72 5.19
C PHE A 147 -1.77 9.45 6.45
N GLU A 148 -2.66 10.38 6.80
CA GLU A 148 -3.48 10.32 8.02
C GLU A 148 -4.39 9.09 8.03
N ASN A 149 -5.03 8.80 6.90
CA ASN A 149 -5.93 7.67 6.75
C ASN A 149 -5.18 6.32 6.74
N ALA A 150 -3.95 6.29 6.24
CA ALA A 150 -3.09 5.11 6.30
C ALA A 150 -2.61 4.84 7.72
N VAL A 151 -2.13 5.87 8.43
CA VAL A 151 -1.63 5.77 9.81
C VAL A 151 -2.75 5.40 10.79
N SER A 152 -3.95 5.98 10.64
CA SER A 152 -5.11 5.66 11.48
C SER A 152 -5.71 4.27 11.20
N GLY A 153 -5.33 3.61 10.08
CA GLY A 153 -5.90 2.32 9.66
C GLY A 153 -7.29 2.43 9.04
N ASN A 154 -7.76 3.64 8.74
CA ASN A 154 -9.04 3.86 8.06
C ASN A 154 -8.97 3.45 6.59
N TYR A 155 -7.83 3.74 5.93
CA TYR A 155 -7.65 3.39 4.52
C TYR A 155 -7.48 1.87 4.34
N PRO A 156 -8.30 1.20 3.49
CA PRO A 156 -8.36 -0.26 3.45
C PRO A 156 -7.14 -0.94 2.85
N LEU A 157 -6.35 -0.24 2.03
CA LEU A 157 -5.19 -0.79 1.32
C LEU A 157 -3.86 -0.32 1.93
N ALA A 158 -3.84 -0.05 3.25
CA ALA A 158 -2.63 0.23 4.01
C ALA A 158 -2.20 -0.97 4.86
N ARG A 159 -0.87 -1.11 5.06
CA ARG A 159 -0.26 -2.14 5.91
C ARG A 159 1.04 -1.68 6.53
N PHE A 160 1.39 -2.23 7.68
CA PHE A 160 2.76 -2.15 8.18
C PHE A 160 3.69 -3.04 7.35
N LEU A 161 4.90 -2.56 7.13
CA LEU A 161 6.05 -3.35 6.71
C LEU A 161 6.87 -3.75 7.93
N TYR A 162 7.39 -4.98 7.93
CA TYR A 162 8.07 -5.55 9.07
C TYR A 162 9.46 -6.06 8.72
N VAL A 163 10.41 -5.82 9.61
CA VAL A 163 11.63 -6.61 9.71
C VAL A 163 11.40 -7.70 10.75
N TYR A 164 11.78 -8.92 10.42
CA TYR A 164 11.65 -10.06 11.32
C TYR A 164 13.02 -10.41 11.92
N LEU A 165 13.12 -10.29 13.24
CA LEU A 165 14.33 -10.60 13.99
C LEU A 165 14.26 -12.01 14.57
N ASN A 166 15.39 -12.71 14.51
CA ASN A 166 15.53 -14.02 15.14
C ASN A 166 15.95 -13.89 16.61
N LYS A 167 15.20 -13.09 17.38
CA LYS A 167 15.46 -12.85 18.80
C LYS A 167 14.97 -14.03 19.64
N GLU A 168 15.88 -14.69 20.33
CA GLU A 168 15.54 -15.72 21.31
C GLU A 168 14.95 -15.07 22.57
N PRO A 169 13.82 -15.61 23.12
CA PRO A 169 13.24 -15.08 24.34
C PRO A 169 14.25 -15.02 25.48
N GLY A 170 14.31 -13.90 26.19
CA GLY A 170 15.22 -13.68 27.32
C GLY A 170 16.69 -13.40 26.93
N LYS A 171 17.05 -13.45 25.66
CA LYS A 171 18.40 -13.05 25.20
C LYS A 171 18.39 -11.70 24.52
N PRO A 172 19.41 -10.86 24.71
CA PRO A 172 19.55 -9.60 23.99
C PRO A 172 19.83 -9.86 22.49
N LEU A 173 19.56 -8.86 21.66
CA LEU A 173 20.03 -8.84 20.28
C LEU A 173 21.56 -8.70 20.25
N SER A 174 22.18 -9.15 19.16
CA SER A 174 23.58 -8.81 18.91
C SER A 174 23.75 -7.29 18.77
N PRO A 175 24.94 -6.73 19.05
CA PRO A 175 25.19 -5.30 18.89
C PRO A 175 24.84 -4.79 17.48
N LEU A 176 25.19 -5.55 16.44
CA LEU A 176 24.88 -5.19 15.07
C LEU A 176 23.38 -5.11 14.77
N GLU A 177 22.61 -6.14 15.20
CA GLU A 177 21.15 -6.14 15.02
C GLU A 177 20.50 -5.00 15.79
N SER A 178 20.96 -4.73 17.01
CA SER A 178 20.47 -3.65 17.85
C SER A 178 20.68 -2.28 17.20
N GLU A 179 21.89 -1.98 16.74
CA GLU A 179 22.20 -0.71 16.08
C GLU A 179 21.50 -0.56 14.74
N PHE A 180 21.35 -1.65 13.97
CA PHE A 180 20.56 -1.63 12.74
C PHE A 180 19.11 -1.23 12.99
N ILE A 181 18.44 -1.84 14.00
CA ILE A 181 17.05 -1.48 14.31
C ILE A 181 16.93 -0.07 14.87
N LYS A 182 17.88 0.39 15.70
CA LYS A 182 17.93 1.78 16.16
C LYS A 182 18.03 2.74 14.98
N MET A 183 18.91 2.48 14.02
CA MET A 183 19.08 3.28 12.81
C MET A 183 17.76 3.33 12.01
N VAL A 184 17.15 2.18 11.73
CA VAL A 184 15.90 2.09 10.96
C VAL A 184 14.76 2.86 11.62
N LEU A 185 14.64 2.79 12.94
CA LEU A 185 13.58 3.45 13.70
C LEU A 185 13.93 4.89 14.15
N SER A 186 15.14 5.37 13.83
CA SER A 186 15.55 6.76 14.07
C SER A 186 14.84 7.74 13.14
N ILE A 187 14.92 9.04 13.43
CA ILE A 187 14.42 10.11 12.55
C ILE A 187 15.06 9.98 11.17
N GLN A 188 16.38 9.80 11.11
CA GLN A 188 17.13 9.67 9.85
C GLN A 188 16.69 8.43 9.04
N GLY A 189 16.48 7.30 9.71
CA GLY A 189 15.95 6.09 9.06
C GLY A 189 14.53 6.31 8.52
N GLN A 190 13.68 7.01 9.25
CA GLN A 190 12.33 7.33 8.80
C GLN A 190 12.29 8.40 7.70
N GLU A 191 13.28 9.30 7.62
CA GLU A 191 13.46 10.18 6.45
C GLU A 191 13.78 9.39 5.17
N VAL A 192 14.58 8.32 5.27
CA VAL A 192 14.82 7.41 4.14
C VAL A 192 13.53 6.72 3.70
N VAL A 193 12.69 6.28 4.65
CA VAL A 193 11.36 5.70 4.37
C VAL A 193 10.50 6.67 3.54
N VAL A 194 10.48 7.96 3.90
CA VAL A 194 9.75 9.00 3.15
C VAL A 194 10.33 9.20 1.75
N LYS A 195 11.66 9.30 1.62
CA LYS A 195 12.34 9.48 0.32
C LYS A 195 12.06 8.33 -0.64
N ASP A 196 11.88 7.12 -0.12
CA ASP A 196 11.57 5.92 -0.91
C ASP A 196 10.05 5.76 -1.20
N GLY A 197 9.23 6.75 -0.82
CA GLY A 197 7.81 6.82 -1.14
C GLY A 197 6.90 6.00 -0.21
N TYR A 198 7.41 5.58 0.94
CA TYR A 198 6.62 4.96 2.00
C TYR A 198 6.20 5.97 3.07
N ILE A 199 5.33 5.55 3.95
CA ILE A 199 4.82 6.35 5.06
C ILE A 199 5.63 6.03 6.31
N PRO A 200 6.23 7.02 6.98
CA PRO A 200 7.01 6.81 8.19
C PRO A 200 6.12 6.38 9.36
N LEU A 201 6.71 5.69 10.31
CA LEU A 201 6.02 5.29 11.53
C LEU A 201 5.73 6.51 12.43
N PRO A 202 4.55 6.57 13.08
CA PRO A 202 4.36 7.46 14.22
C PRO A 202 5.38 7.17 15.32
N SER A 203 5.90 8.21 15.98
CA SER A 203 6.94 8.08 17.02
C SER A 203 6.56 7.08 18.12
N LYS A 204 5.29 7.10 18.56
CA LYS A 204 4.77 6.14 19.54
C LYS A 204 4.84 4.69 19.09
N VAL A 205 4.73 4.42 17.77
CA VAL A 205 4.84 3.07 17.22
C VAL A 205 6.30 2.64 17.20
N ALA A 206 7.20 3.52 16.76
CA ALA A 206 8.65 3.27 16.79
C ALA A 206 9.17 3.03 18.20
N GLU A 207 8.74 3.83 19.19
CA GLU A 207 9.09 3.66 20.59
C GLU A 207 8.62 2.30 21.15
N LYS A 208 7.37 1.91 20.87
CA LYS A 208 6.86 0.60 21.25
C LYS A 208 7.62 -0.55 20.59
N ALA A 209 8.03 -0.38 19.35
CA ALA A 209 8.83 -1.36 18.63
C ALA A 209 10.20 -1.56 19.28
N LEU A 210 10.91 -0.47 19.63
CA LEU A 210 12.19 -0.54 20.36
C LEU A 210 12.02 -1.20 21.74
N ALA A 211 11.02 -0.79 22.50
CA ALA A 211 10.75 -1.38 23.83
C ALA A 211 10.45 -2.88 23.76
N SER A 212 9.82 -3.38 22.67
CA SER A 212 9.51 -4.80 22.49
C SER A 212 10.74 -5.70 22.33
N ILE A 213 11.91 -5.13 22.12
CA ILE A 213 13.20 -5.82 21.96
C ILE A 213 14.23 -5.39 22.98
N ASP A 214 13.78 -4.83 24.11
CA ASP A 214 14.59 -4.40 25.24
C ASP A 214 15.60 -3.28 24.89
N ILE A 215 15.30 -2.45 23.91
CA ILE A 215 16.08 -1.25 23.59
C ILE A 215 15.41 -0.04 24.21
N GLU A 216 16.08 0.57 25.20
CA GLU A 216 15.64 1.81 25.79
C GLU A 216 15.83 2.99 24.81
N LYS A 217 14.96 4.00 24.96
CA LYS A 217 15.04 5.25 24.22
C LYS A 217 16.33 5.98 24.59
N SER A 218 17.43 5.77 23.84
CA SER A 218 18.58 6.64 23.98
C SER A 218 18.12 8.03 23.54
N THR A 219 18.18 8.99 24.45
CA THR A 219 17.88 10.40 24.20
C THR A 219 18.90 10.87 23.15
N ILE A 220 18.51 10.86 21.88
CA ILE A 220 19.30 11.48 20.82
C ILE A 220 19.18 12.97 21.05
N LYS A 221 20.10 13.53 21.82
CA LYS A 221 20.31 14.97 21.86
C LYS A 221 20.79 15.37 20.46
N VAL A 222 19.93 15.99 19.69
CA VAL A 222 20.35 16.78 18.56
C VAL A 222 21.11 17.94 19.16
N SER A 223 22.44 17.91 19.07
CA SER A 223 23.24 19.12 19.28
C SER A 223 22.88 20.06 18.13
N ALA A 224 22.07 21.08 18.45
CA ALA A 224 22.00 22.25 17.61
C ALA A 224 23.43 22.83 17.58
N SER A 225 24.14 22.66 16.49
CA SER A 225 25.32 23.46 16.19
C SER A 225 24.81 24.77 15.60
N GLU A 226 25.14 25.83 16.29
CA GLU A 226 25.04 27.23 15.89
C GLU A 226 25.58 27.49 14.47
#